data_79f7cae9c16585c6846139a4fe189dd2
#
_entry.id   79f7cae9c16585c6846139a4fe189dd2
#
_cell.length_a   1.000
_cell.length_b   1.000
_cell.length_c   1.000
_cell.angle_alpha   90.00
_cell.angle_beta   90.00
_cell.angle_gamma   90.00
#
_symmetry.space_group_name_H-M   'P 1'
#
loop_
_entity.id
_entity.type
_entity.pdbx_description
1 polymer ?
#
loop_
_entity_poly.entity_id
_entity_poly.type
_entity_poly.pdbx_seq_one_letter_code
_entity_poly.pdbx_strand_id
1 'polypeptide(L)'
;MAHYVLLFDRPADLDVTGYRERSRNWIAELVRLDGFQEFSAHWNALDASPNTMALIRLESTEAAIKALTAPAITDMFEDMRRHGCRNIVAHAFRSSEVAPDPIIR
;
A
#
# COMPACT_ATOMS: atom_id res chain seq x y z
N MET A 1 0.10 17.07 -2.45
CA MET A 1 -0.26 15.79 -1.83
C MET A 1 0.07 14.66 -2.79
N ALA A 2 0.64 13.59 -2.28
CA ALA A 2 0.97 12.43 -3.09
C ALA A 2 0.62 11.15 -2.35
N HIS A 3 0.41 10.08 -3.10
CA HIS A 3 0.06 8.79 -2.55
C HIS A 3 0.93 7.68 -3.14
N TYR A 4 1.34 6.77 -2.29
CA TYR A 4 1.86 5.47 -2.68
C TYR A 4 0.72 4.48 -2.50
N VAL A 5 0.34 3.80 -3.57
CA VAL A 5 -0.80 2.88 -3.56
C VAL A 5 -0.30 1.47 -3.81
N LEU A 6 -0.59 0.57 -2.89
CA LEU A 6 -0.22 -0.84 -2.97
C LEU A 6 -1.47 -1.67 -3.18
N LEU A 7 -1.51 -2.45 -4.26
CA LEU A 7 -2.61 -3.33 -4.60
C LEU A 7 -2.11 -4.77 -4.61
N PHE A 8 -2.87 -5.69 -4.06
CA PHE A 8 -2.50 -7.10 -4.08
C PHE A 8 -3.68 -7.99 -3.72
N ASP A 9 -3.48 -9.28 -3.87
CA ASP A 9 -4.42 -10.30 -3.40
C ASP A 9 -3.89 -10.94 -2.15
N ARG A 10 -4.72 -10.99 -1.11
CA ARG A 10 -4.41 -11.70 0.14
C ARG A 10 -4.25 -13.20 -0.14
N PRO A 11 -3.56 -13.94 0.75
CA PRO A 11 -3.45 -15.40 0.60
C PRO A 11 -4.83 -16.07 0.46
N ALA A 12 -4.91 -17.05 -0.44
CA ALA A 12 -6.17 -17.77 -0.69
C ALA A 12 -6.67 -18.51 0.55
N ASP A 13 -5.74 -19.09 1.33
CA ASP A 13 -6.05 -19.80 2.57
C ASP A 13 -5.85 -18.86 3.75
N LEU A 14 -6.71 -17.85 3.83
CA LEU A 14 -6.56 -16.78 4.81
C LEU A 14 -6.85 -17.26 6.23
N ASP A 15 -5.80 -17.31 7.05
CA ASP A 15 -5.91 -17.33 8.51
C ASP A 15 -5.88 -15.87 8.98
N VAL A 16 -7.03 -15.36 9.39
CA VAL A 16 -7.18 -13.93 9.76
C VAL A 16 -6.21 -13.53 10.86
N THR A 17 -6.02 -14.36 11.88
CA THR A 17 -5.13 -14.07 13.00
C THR A 17 -3.67 -13.99 12.54
N GLY A 18 -3.21 -15.01 11.82
CA GLY A 18 -1.85 -15.04 11.30
C GLY A 18 -1.59 -13.94 10.29
N TYR A 19 -2.55 -13.65 9.42
CA TYR A 19 -2.45 -12.56 8.47
C TYR A 19 -2.32 -11.20 9.17
N ARG A 20 -3.11 -10.98 10.22
CA ARG A 20 -3.05 -9.75 11.01
C ARG A 20 -1.67 -9.53 11.60
N GLU A 21 -1.06 -10.58 12.13
CA GLU A 21 0.28 -10.50 12.71
C GLU A 21 1.35 -10.18 11.66
N ARG A 22 1.28 -10.84 10.52
CA ARG A 22 2.23 -10.60 9.43
C ARG A 22 2.06 -9.20 8.84
N SER A 23 0.82 -8.77 8.65
CA SER A 23 0.54 -7.44 8.09
C SER A 23 1.05 -6.31 8.96
N ARG A 24 1.15 -6.50 10.28
CA ARG A 24 1.76 -5.51 11.17
C ARG A 24 3.20 -5.19 10.79
N ASN A 25 3.97 -6.21 10.39
CA ASN A 25 5.35 -6.02 9.96
C ASN A 25 5.42 -5.24 8.64
N TRP A 26 4.51 -5.53 7.71
CA TRP A 26 4.43 -4.81 6.44
C TRP A 26 3.99 -3.36 6.65
N ILE A 27 2.98 -3.15 7.49
CA ILE A 27 2.53 -1.80 7.83
C ILE A 27 3.65 -1.01 8.50
N ALA A 28 4.44 -1.66 9.38
CA ALA A 28 5.57 -1.02 10.04
C ALA A 28 6.60 -0.48 9.03
N GLU A 29 6.84 -1.20 7.93
CA GLU A 29 7.72 -0.72 6.87
C GLU A 29 7.11 0.46 6.11
N LEU A 30 5.82 0.41 5.86
CA LEU A 30 5.12 1.48 5.14
C LEU A 30 5.10 2.79 5.93
N VAL A 31 4.89 2.72 7.24
CA VAL A 31 4.84 3.93 8.07
C VAL A 31 6.23 4.55 8.30
N ARG A 32 7.30 3.83 7.96
CA ARG A 32 8.66 4.34 8.02
C ARG A 32 9.12 5.03 6.73
N LEU A 33 8.28 5.04 5.70
CA LEU A 33 8.63 5.72 4.45
C LEU A 33 8.87 7.20 4.71
N ASP A 34 9.86 7.76 4.03
CA ASP A 34 10.15 9.19 4.10
C ASP A 34 8.91 9.99 3.71
N GLY A 35 8.56 10.96 4.51
CA GLY A 35 7.41 11.81 4.26
C GLY A 35 6.07 11.19 4.59
N PHE A 36 6.04 10.09 5.33
CA PHE A 36 4.79 9.43 5.72
C PHE A 36 3.86 10.38 6.47
N GLN A 37 2.58 10.38 6.08
CA GLN A 37 1.54 11.19 6.72
C GLN A 37 0.35 10.37 7.19
N GLU A 38 -0.11 9.40 6.37
CA GLU A 38 -1.32 8.64 6.70
C GLU A 38 -1.30 7.28 6.02
N PHE A 39 -1.83 6.29 6.70
CA PHE A 39 -2.02 4.93 6.18
C PHE A 39 -3.49 4.54 6.33
N SER A 40 -4.04 3.94 5.28
CA SER A 40 -5.34 3.27 5.37
C SER A 40 -5.30 1.99 4.53
N ALA A 41 -6.03 0.99 4.97
CA ALA A 41 -6.14 -0.28 4.28
C ALA A 41 -7.59 -0.56 3.95
N HIS A 42 -7.82 -1.13 2.77
CA HIS A 42 -9.15 -1.37 2.25
C HIS A 42 -9.23 -2.75 1.60
N TRP A 43 -10.34 -3.41 1.77
CA TRP A 43 -10.62 -4.66 1.08
C TRP A 43 -11.66 -4.41 0.00
N ASN A 44 -11.47 -5.06 -1.15
CA ASN A 44 -12.42 -4.96 -2.24
C ASN A 44 -13.79 -5.49 -1.78
N ALA A 45 -14.81 -4.67 -1.89
CA ALA A 45 -16.14 -5.00 -1.39
C ALA A 45 -16.77 -6.22 -2.07
N LEU A 46 -16.32 -6.55 -3.28
CA LEU A 46 -16.79 -7.71 -4.04
C LEU A 46 -15.79 -8.87 -4.01
N ASP A 47 -14.74 -8.76 -3.23
CA ASP A 47 -13.65 -9.73 -3.13
C ASP A 47 -12.97 -10.06 -4.47
N ALA A 48 -13.16 -9.22 -5.47
CA ALA A 48 -12.49 -9.35 -6.76
C ALA A 48 -11.02 -8.93 -6.65
N SER A 49 -10.20 -9.41 -7.58
CA SER A 49 -8.77 -9.02 -7.64
C SER A 49 -8.60 -7.65 -8.31
N PRO A 50 -7.79 -6.75 -7.75
CA PRO A 50 -7.08 -6.89 -6.47
C PRO A 50 -8.06 -6.82 -5.31
N ASN A 51 -7.90 -7.69 -4.33
CA ASN A 51 -8.83 -7.72 -3.21
C ASN A 51 -8.38 -6.87 -2.01
N THR A 52 -7.19 -6.29 -2.08
CA THR A 52 -6.65 -5.46 -1.00
C THR A 52 -5.94 -4.23 -1.57
N MET A 53 -6.15 -3.10 -0.92
CA MET A 53 -5.46 -1.85 -1.23
C MET A 53 -4.91 -1.25 0.05
N ALA A 54 -3.62 -0.88 0.03
CA ALA A 54 -3.02 -0.03 1.05
C ALA A 54 -2.80 1.34 0.42
N LEU A 55 -3.31 2.37 1.08
CA LEU A 55 -3.21 3.75 0.61
C LEU A 55 -2.35 4.54 1.59
N ILE A 56 -1.22 5.03 1.13
CA ILE A 56 -0.25 5.75 1.95
C ILE A 56 -0.12 7.17 1.42
N ARG A 57 -0.49 8.15 2.25
CA ARG A 57 -0.29 9.54 1.91
C ARG A 57 1.12 9.96 2.33
N LEU A 58 1.82 10.58 1.40
CA LEU A 58 3.18 11.08 1.58
C LEU A 58 3.22 12.59 1.32
N GLU A 59 4.21 13.26 1.89
CA GLU A 59 4.30 14.72 1.85
C GLU A 59 4.60 15.28 0.46
N SER A 60 5.18 14.46 -0.44
CA SER A 60 5.58 14.94 -1.77
C SER A 60 5.52 13.86 -2.82
N THR A 61 5.42 14.29 -4.08
CA THR A 61 5.51 13.38 -5.23
C THR A 61 6.85 12.66 -5.26
N GLU A 62 7.93 13.34 -4.92
CA GLU A 62 9.27 12.74 -4.89
C GLU A 62 9.33 11.59 -3.87
N ALA A 63 8.73 11.77 -2.69
CA ALA A 63 8.66 10.73 -1.68
C ALA A 63 7.89 9.51 -2.19
N ALA A 64 6.78 9.72 -2.89
CA ALA A 64 5.97 8.63 -3.45
C ALA A 64 6.73 7.86 -4.53
N ILE A 65 7.45 8.55 -5.41
CA ILE A 65 8.27 7.92 -6.44
C ILE A 65 9.43 7.13 -5.81
N LYS A 66 10.08 7.71 -4.82
CA LYS A 66 11.18 7.07 -4.11
C LYS A 66 10.74 5.78 -3.41
N ALA A 67 9.51 5.76 -2.90
CA ALA A 67 8.95 4.59 -2.25
C ALA A 67 8.86 3.38 -3.20
N LEU A 68 8.68 3.60 -4.50
CA LEU A 68 8.57 2.51 -5.49
C LEU A 68 9.82 1.62 -5.55
N THR A 69 10.99 2.17 -5.22
CA THR A 69 12.26 1.45 -5.31
C THR A 69 12.98 1.34 -3.96
N ALA A 70 12.32 1.66 -2.87
CA ALA A 70 12.92 1.58 -1.55
C ALA A 70 13.26 0.12 -1.22
N PRO A 71 14.50 -0.19 -0.78
CA PRO A 71 14.91 -1.57 -0.50
C PRO A 71 14.03 -2.26 0.53
N ALA A 72 13.62 -1.57 1.58
CA ALA A 72 12.74 -2.14 2.60
C ALA A 72 11.39 -2.56 2.03
N ILE A 73 10.88 -1.82 1.04
CA ILE A 73 9.62 -2.14 0.36
C ILE A 73 9.79 -3.35 -0.56
N THR A 74 10.91 -3.45 -1.26
CA THR A 74 11.23 -4.61 -2.08
C THR A 74 11.30 -5.87 -1.22
N ASP A 75 11.96 -5.79 -0.06
CA ASP A 75 12.04 -6.91 0.88
C ASP A 75 10.65 -7.27 1.44
N MET A 76 9.83 -6.27 1.71
CA MET A 76 8.44 -6.47 2.14
C MET A 76 7.65 -7.25 1.09
N PHE A 77 7.79 -6.91 -0.19
CA PHE A 77 7.11 -7.63 -1.28
C PHE A 77 7.53 -9.09 -1.34
N GLU A 78 8.81 -9.38 -1.15
CA GLU A 78 9.28 -10.77 -1.12
C GLU A 78 8.67 -11.54 0.05
N ASP A 79 8.61 -10.91 1.22
CA ASP A 79 7.97 -11.51 2.39
C ASP A 79 6.48 -11.75 2.15
N MET A 80 5.79 -10.79 1.55
CA MET A 80 4.38 -10.93 1.19
C MET A 80 4.15 -12.12 0.26
N ARG A 81 4.98 -12.26 -0.79
CA ARG A 81 4.88 -13.39 -1.73
C ARG A 81 5.14 -14.72 -1.04
N ARG A 82 6.11 -14.75 -0.15
CA ARG A 82 6.46 -15.95 0.63
C ARG A 82 5.29 -16.43 1.47
N HIS A 83 4.44 -15.51 1.92
CA HIS A 83 3.27 -15.80 2.73
C HIS A 83 1.97 -15.88 1.93
N GLY A 84 2.06 -16.00 0.61
CA GLY A 84 0.92 -16.30 -0.25
C GLY A 84 0.24 -15.11 -0.91
N CYS A 85 0.69 -13.88 -0.70
CA CYS A 85 0.16 -12.74 -1.42
C CYS A 85 0.52 -12.83 -2.91
N ARG A 86 -0.39 -12.40 -3.78
CA ARG A 86 -0.24 -12.48 -5.23
C ARG A 86 -0.61 -11.16 -5.87
N ASN A 87 -0.18 -10.99 -7.12
CA ASN A 87 -0.55 -9.83 -7.95
C ASN A 87 -0.21 -8.49 -7.29
N ILE A 88 0.97 -8.41 -6.67
CA ILE A 88 1.42 -7.23 -5.95
C ILE A 88 1.84 -6.17 -6.96
N VAL A 89 1.18 -5.00 -6.90
CA VAL A 89 1.46 -3.87 -7.78
C VAL A 89 1.48 -2.60 -6.94
N ALA A 90 2.44 -1.73 -7.20
CA ALA A 90 2.55 -0.45 -6.51
C ALA A 90 2.56 0.70 -7.52
N HIS A 91 1.92 1.80 -7.13
CA HIS A 91 1.85 3.00 -7.96
C HIS A 91 2.12 4.23 -7.10
N ALA A 92 2.72 5.25 -7.72
CA ALA A 92 2.85 6.57 -7.11
C ALA A 92 1.90 7.52 -7.84
N PHE A 93 1.04 8.19 -7.09
CA PHE A 93 0.10 9.16 -7.62
C PHE A 93 0.38 10.54 -7.05
N ARG A 94 0.27 11.56 -7.88
CA ARG A 94 0.28 12.95 -7.46
C ARG A 94 -1.11 13.55 -7.60
N SER A 95 -1.33 14.70 -7.00
CA SER A 95 -2.60 15.41 -7.17
C SER A 95 -2.84 15.74 -8.64
N SER A 96 -4.10 15.70 -9.03
CA SER A 96 -4.52 16.10 -10.37
C SER A 96 -4.29 17.60 -10.58
N GLU A 97 -3.85 17.98 -11.76
CA GLU A 97 -3.71 19.41 -12.12
C GLU A 97 -5.08 20.07 -12.32
N VAL A 98 -6.10 19.28 -12.62
CA VAL A 98 -7.47 19.74 -12.84
C VAL A 98 -8.23 19.93 -11.53
N ALA A 99 -8.03 19.01 -10.57
CA ALA A 99 -8.70 19.05 -9.27
C ALA A 99 -7.68 18.70 -8.19
N PRO A 100 -6.76 19.63 -7.85
CA PRO A 100 -5.65 19.31 -6.94
C PRO A 100 -6.07 19.08 -5.50
N ASP A 101 -7.18 19.67 -5.07
CA ASP A 101 -7.65 19.56 -3.69
C ASP A 101 -8.86 18.64 -3.60
N PRO A 102 -8.98 17.89 -2.47
CA PRO A 102 -10.18 17.10 -2.25
C PRO A 102 -11.43 17.98 -2.22
N ILE A 103 -12.50 17.51 -2.87
CA ILE A 103 -13.80 18.19 -2.82
C ILE A 103 -14.62 17.48 -1.74
N ILE A 104 -15.00 18.22 -0.71
CA ILE A 104 -15.73 17.70 0.44
C ILE A 104 -17.12 18.31 0.49
N ARG A 105 -18.12 17.48 0.70
CA ARG A 105 -19.53 17.93 0.82
C ARG A 105 -19.80 18.45 2.21
#